data_57edcce17680629e82cc91c1f2d880a8
#
_entry.id   57edcce17680629e82cc91c1f2d880a8
#
_cell.length_a   1.000
_cell.length_b   1.000
_cell.length_c   1.000
_cell.angle_alpha   90.00
_cell.angle_beta   90.00
_cell.angle_gamma   90.00
#
_symmetry.space_group_name_H-M   'P 1'
#
loop_
_entity.id
_entity.type
_entity.pdbx_description
1 polymer ?
#
loop_
_entity_poly.entity_id
_entity_poly.type
_entity_poly.pdbx_seq_one_letter_code
_entity_poly.pdbx_strand_id
1 'polypeptide(L)'
;MDSTMIQQECIDELAEEAGLREHVAAITARAMNGEIEFEPALRERVALLKGLPLSVIDKVISTRISLMPGGVELVRTMRKHGAYTALVSGGFTSFTRRVAEMIGFNEDRANTLLHDGAHLSGTVSDPILGREAKVEKLIEIADRLGLTPQDAIAVGDGANDLGMIQLAGTGVALHAKPAVAAQAKVRIDHGDLTALLYIQGYRKSDFVE
;
A
#
# COMPACT_ATOMS: atom_id res chain seq x y z
N MET A 1 0.71 -0.56 0.07
CA MET A 1 1.57 -0.23 -1.09
C MET A 1 2.81 0.51 -0.60
N ASP A 2 2.64 1.71 -0.10
CA ASP A 2 3.70 2.55 0.45
C ASP A 2 4.45 1.79 1.55
N SER A 3 5.76 1.93 1.61
CA SER A 3 6.67 1.23 2.55
C SER A 3 6.56 -0.32 2.56
N THR A 4 5.72 -0.93 1.70
CA THR A 4 5.54 -2.39 1.59
C THR A 4 5.87 -2.93 0.19
N MET A 5 5.26 -2.42 -0.89
CA MET A 5 5.53 -2.82 -2.28
C MET A 5 6.41 -1.82 -3.03
N ILE A 6 6.48 -0.61 -2.52
CA ILE A 6 7.43 0.44 -2.89
C ILE A 6 8.13 0.94 -1.63
N GLN A 7 9.30 1.56 -1.80
CA GLN A 7 10.12 2.02 -0.68
C GLN A 7 9.68 3.37 -0.12
N GLN A 8 8.89 4.15 -0.87
CA GLN A 8 8.50 5.52 -0.56
C GLN A 8 7.05 5.62 -0.05
N GLU A 9 6.72 6.79 0.48
CA GLU A 9 5.35 7.26 0.75
C GLU A 9 4.94 8.21 -0.38
N CYS A 10 3.96 7.81 -1.21
CA CYS A 10 3.59 8.56 -2.41
C CYS A 10 3.17 10.02 -2.12
N ILE A 11 2.47 10.25 -1.01
CA ILE A 11 2.00 11.59 -0.66
C ILE A 11 3.17 12.50 -0.28
N ASP A 12 4.22 11.97 0.35
CA ASP A 12 5.41 12.71 0.71
C ASP A 12 6.22 13.10 -0.53
N GLU A 13 6.30 12.19 -1.52
CA GLU A 13 6.99 12.47 -2.78
C GLU A 13 6.23 13.52 -3.63
N LEU A 14 4.89 13.50 -3.60
CA LEU A 14 4.08 14.56 -4.22
C LEU A 14 4.26 15.91 -3.50
N ALA A 15 4.32 15.88 -2.16
CA ALA A 15 4.54 17.07 -1.37
C ALA A 15 5.93 17.69 -1.60
N GLU A 16 6.94 16.86 -1.82
CA GLU A 16 8.29 17.31 -2.19
C GLU A 16 8.29 18.10 -3.50
N GLU A 17 7.56 17.62 -4.52
CA GLU A 17 7.41 18.33 -5.80
C GLU A 17 6.69 19.67 -5.66
N ALA A 18 5.87 19.82 -4.62
CA ALA A 18 5.21 21.08 -4.27
C ALA A 18 6.03 22.00 -3.33
N GLY A 19 7.18 21.52 -2.83
CA GLY A 19 7.95 22.21 -1.78
C GLY A 19 7.24 22.23 -0.41
N LEU A 20 6.36 21.25 -0.14
CA LEU A 20 5.49 21.18 1.03
C LEU A 20 5.77 19.98 1.94
N ARG A 21 6.89 19.27 1.72
CA ARG A 21 7.24 18.05 2.46
C ARG A 21 7.19 18.21 3.97
N GLU A 22 7.79 19.28 4.50
CA GLU A 22 7.80 19.53 5.95
C GLU A 22 6.39 19.72 6.51
N HIS A 23 5.51 20.38 5.76
CA HIS A 23 4.12 20.60 6.15
C HIS A 23 3.34 19.28 6.20
N VAL A 24 3.46 18.46 5.16
CA VAL A 24 2.84 17.13 5.11
C VAL A 24 3.37 16.22 6.22
N ALA A 25 4.69 16.26 6.47
CA ALA A 25 5.30 15.49 7.56
C ALA A 25 4.76 15.89 8.94
N ALA A 26 4.50 17.19 9.16
CA ALA A 26 3.92 17.68 10.42
C ALA A 26 2.48 17.15 10.63
N ILE A 27 1.66 17.11 9.58
CA ILE A 27 0.30 16.53 9.64
C ILE A 27 0.37 15.02 9.91
N THR A 28 1.29 14.33 9.25
CA THR A 28 1.52 12.89 9.46
C THR A 28 1.92 12.61 10.92
N ALA A 29 2.82 13.43 11.49
CA ALA A 29 3.21 13.27 12.89
C ALA A 29 2.02 13.44 13.85
N ARG A 30 1.16 14.42 13.62
CA ARG A 30 -0.07 14.63 14.43
C ARG A 30 -1.02 13.41 14.34
N ALA A 31 -1.19 12.86 13.14
CA ALA A 31 -2.00 11.64 12.96
C ALA A 31 -1.40 10.43 13.69
N MET A 32 -0.08 10.28 13.62
CA MET A 32 0.63 9.18 14.31
C MET A 32 0.60 9.31 15.83
N ASN A 33 0.51 10.55 16.35
CA ASN A 33 0.35 10.82 17.78
C ASN A 33 -1.11 10.66 18.26
N GLY A 34 -2.05 10.38 17.35
CA GLY A 34 -3.47 10.26 17.68
C GLY A 34 -4.18 11.61 17.91
N GLU A 35 -3.55 12.72 17.50
CA GLU A 35 -4.11 14.07 17.61
C GLU A 35 -5.19 14.34 16.56
N ILE A 36 -5.10 13.65 15.42
CA ILE A 36 -6.10 13.68 14.33
C ILE A 36 -6.32 12.28 13.77
N GLU A 37 -7.55 11.98 13.38
CA GLU A 37 -7.93 10.72 12.75
C GLU A 37 -7.37 10.61 11.31
N PHE A 38 -7.34 9.39 10.78
CA PHE A 38 -6.79 9.11 9.45
C PHE A 38 -7.44 9.92 8.32
N GLU A 39 -8.79 9.94 8.28
CA GLU A 39 -9.51 10.62 7.20
C GLU A 39 -9.30 12.14 7.19
N PRO A 40 -9.47 12.86 8.32
CA PRO A 40 -9.11 14.28 8.38
C PRO A 40 -7.66 14.56 8.01
N ALA A 41 -6.72 13.73 8.47
CA ALA A 41 -5.30 13.87 8.13
C ALA A 41 -5.03 13.66 6.63
N LEU A 42 -5.71 12.70 5.99
CA LEU A 42 -5.61 12.48 4.56
C LEU A 42 -6.13 13.69 3.78
N ARG A 43 -7.32 14.19 4.15
CA ARG A 43 -7.93 15.37 3.49
C ARG A 43 -7.07 16.62 3.66
N GLU A 44 -6.51 16.87 4.85
CA GLU A 44 -5.61 18.00 5.12
C GLU A 44 -4.35 17.92 4.24
N ARG A 45 -3.71 16.76 4.14
CA ARG A 45 -2.53 16.55 3.30
C ARG A 45 -2.84 16.68 1.81
N VAL A 46 -3.95 16.12 1.35
CA VAL A 46 -4.36 16.21 -0.05
C VAL A 46 -4.74 17.64 -0.45
N ALA A 47 -5.34 18.42 0.46
CA ALA A 47 -5.66 19.83 0.20
C ALA A 47 -4.41 20.66 -0.15
N LEU A 48 -3.25 20.32 0.41
CA LEU A 48 -1.97 20.95 0.11
C LEU A 48 -1.47 20.70 -1.32
N LEU A 49 -1.96 19.63 -1.98
CA LEU A 49 -1.58 19.27 -3.36
C LEU A 49 -2.44 20.01 -4.41
N LYS A 50 -3.37 20.87 -3.98
CA LYS A 50 -4.25 21.62 -4.89
C LYS A 50 -3.44 22.44 -5.89
N GLY A 51 -3.82 22.35 -7.16
CA GLY A 51 -3.20 23.10 -8.25
C GLY A 51 -1.92 22.47 -8.82
N LEU A 52 -1.43 21.35 -8.28
CA LEU A 52 -0.36 20.60 -8.91
C LEU A 52 -0.84 20.04 -10.27
N PRO A 53 -0.02 20.14 -11.33
CA PRO A 53 -0.37 19.56 -12.61
C PRO A 53 -0.43 18.03 -12.52
N LEU A 54 -1.37 17.38 -13.21
CA LEU A 54 -1.48 15.91 -13.20
C LEU A 54 -0.20 15.21 -13.62
N SER A 55 0.60 15.83 -14.49
CA SER A 55 1.90 15.30 -14.92
C SER A 55 2.91 15.10 -13.79
N VAL A 56 2.69 15.72 -12.62
CA VAL A 56 3.54 15.50 -11.44
C VAL A 56 3.49 14.05 -10.98
N ILE A 57 2.36 13.37 -11.15
CA ILE A 57 2.19 11.97 -10.76
C ILE A 57 3.12 11.08 -11.59
N ASP A 58 3.10 11.22 -12.92
CA ASP A 58 3.97 10.47 -13.82
C ASP A 58 5.45 10.79 -13.56
N LYS A 59 5.77 12.06 -13.29
CA LYS A 59 7.12 12.48 -12.90
C LYS A 59 7.58 11.77 -11.62
N VAL A 60 6.78 11.81 -10.55
CA VAL A 60 7.10 11.15 -9.28
C VAL A 60 7.28 9.64 -9.48
N ILE A 61 6.36 8.98 -10.19
CA ILE A 61 6.44 7.54 -10.44
C ILE A 61 7.75 7.19 -11.17
N SER A 62 8.11 7.95 -12.19
CA SER A 62 9.28 7.65 -13.04
C SER A 62 10.63 8.01 -12.41
N THR A 63 10.67 8.99 -11.50
CA THR A 63 11.94 9.54 -10.98
C THR A 63 12.19 9.25 -9.50
N ARG A 64 11.14 8.92 -8.72
CA ARG A 64 11.26 8.81 -7.26
C ARG A 64 10.79 7.48 -6.71
N ILE A 65 9.88 6.77 -7.40
CA ILE A 65 9.34 5.51 -6.89
C ILE A 65 10.25 4.35 -7.24
N SER A 66 10.61 3.57 -6.23
CA SER A 66 11.38 2.33 -6.35
C SER A 66 10.57 1.18 -5.79
N LEU A 67 10.47 0.08 -6.54
CA LEU A 67 9.83 -1.14 -6.07
C LEU A 67 10.59 -1.71 -4.86
N MET A 68 9.86 -2.30 -3.93
CA MET A 68 10.48 -3.07 -2.85
C MET A 68 11.15 -4.33 -3.42
N PRO A 69 12.40 -4.60 -3.05
CA PRO A 69 13.09 -5.81 -3.49
C PRO A 69 12.27 -7.07 -3.22
N GLY A 70 12.28 -8.00 -4.17
CA GLY A 70 11.52 -9.25 -4.08
C GLY A 70 10.02 -9.13 -4.38
N GLY A 71 9.49 -7.92 -4.61
CA GLY A 71 8.06 -7.71 -4.85
C GLY A 71 7.57 -8.30 -6.17
N VAL A 72 8.37 -8.18 -7.23
CA VAL A 72 8.06 -8.74 -8.55
C VAL A 72 8.11 -10.27 -8.49
N GLU A 73 9.16 -10.82 -7.92
CA GLU A 73 9.35 -12.27 -7.75
C GLU A 73 8.23 -12.87 -6.91
N LEU A 74 7.84 -12.22 -5.82
CA LEU A 74 6.75 -12.66 -4.95
C LEU A 74 5.46 -12.80 -5.76
N VAL A 75 5.01 -11.71 -6.36
CA VAL A 75 3.70 -11.67 -7.03
C VAL A 75 3.66 -12.57 -8.25
N ARG A 76 4.70 -12.56 -9.09
CA ARG A 76 4.75 -13.40 -10.28
C ARG A 76 4.81 -14.90 -9.94
N THR A 77 5.60 -15.26 -8.92
CA THR A 77 5.68 -16.66 -8.47
C THR A 77 4.34 -17.13 -7.92
N MET A 78 3.71 -16.37 -7.04
CA MET A 78 2.40 -16.71 -6.49
C MET A 78 1.33 -16.86 -7.59
N ARG A 79 1.30 -15.93 -8.56
CA ARG A 79 0.37 -16.00 -9.70
C ARG A 79 0.61 -17.20 -10.59
N LYS A 80 1.86 -17.55 -10.86
CA LYS A 80 2.21 -18.77 -11.62
C LYS A 80 1.65 -20.03 -10.95
N HIS A 81 1.56 -20.03 -9.63
CA HIS A 81 1.02 -21.13 -8.84
C HIS A 81 -0.47 -20.98 -8.49
N GLY A 82 -1.19 -20.11 -9.21
CA GLY A 82 -2.65 -19.98 -9.14
C GLY A 82 -3.18 -19.05 -8.05
N ALA A 83 -2.31 -18.33 -7.33
CA ALA A 83 -2.77 -17.36 -6.35
C ALA A 83 -3.37 -16.12 -7.02
N TYR A 84 -4.44 -15.59 -6.44
CA TYR A 84 -4.97 -14.28 -6.76
C TYR A 84 -4.27 -13.22 -5.93
N THR A 85 -3.81 -12.13 -6.56
CA THR A 85 -3.02 -11.09 -5.91
C THR A 85 -3.70 -9.73 -6.01
N ALA A 86 -3.86 -9.05 -4.88
CA ALA A 86 -4.51 -7.74 -4.79
C ALA A 86 -3.63 -6.73 -4.06
N LEU A 87 -3.54 -5.51 -4.61
CA LEU A 87 -2.85 -4.38 -4.03
C LEU A 87 -3.87 -3.42 -3.41
N VAL A 88 -3.99 -3.41 -2.08
CA VAL A 88 -4.94 -2.56 -1.35
C VAL A 88 -4.19 -1.51 -0.54
N SER A 89 -4.46 -0.23 -0.80
CA SER A 89 -3.71 0.88 -0.22
C SER A 89 -4.61 2.03 0.26
N GLY A 90 -4.24 2.66 1.36
CA GLY A 90 -4.77 3.96 1.76
C GLY A 90 -4.23 5.14 0.93
N GLY A 91 -3.27 4.88 0.03
CA GLY A 91 -2.74 5.84 -0.93
C GLY A 91 -3.70 6.08 -2.11
N PHE A 92 -3.16 6.27 -3.33
CA PHE A 92 -3.94 6.78 -4.46
C PHE A 92 -3.93 5.85 -5.67
N THR A 93 -5.08 5.73 -6.35
CA THR A 93 -5.28 4.89 -7.54
C THR A 93 -4.34 5.23 -8.69
N SER A 94 -3.93 6.47 -8.82
CA SER A 94 -2.95 6.91 -9.81
C SER A 94 -1.57 6.28 -9.64
N PHE A 95 -1.22 5.88 -8.40
CA PHE A 95 0.01 5.16 -8.08
C PHE A 95 -0.22 3.65 -8.05
N THR A 96 -1.27 3.17 -7.34
CA THR A 96 -1.49 1.73 -7.18
C THR A 96 -1.67 1.03 -8.52
N ARG A 97 -2.36 1.65 -9.48
CA ARG A 97 -2.53 1.08 -10.82
C ARG A 97 -1.19 0.86 -11.52
N ARG A 98 -0.31 1.87 -11.51
CA ARG A 98 1.01 1.76 -12.13
C ARG A 98 1.90 0.73 -11.44
N VAL A 99 1.91 0.73 -10.10
CA VAL A 99 2.67 -0.25 -9.32
C VAL A 99 2.12 -1.66 -9.54
N ALA A 100 0.80 -1.82 -9.57
CA ALA A 100 0.15 -3.11 -9.84
C ALA A 100 0.49 -3.65 -11.25
N GLU A 101 0.50 -2.78 -12.26
CA GLU A 101 0.92 -3.14 -13.63
C GLU A 101 2.41 -3.55 -13.68
N MET A 102 3.31 -2.78 -13.06
CA MET A 102 4.75 -3.05 -13.04
C MET A 102 5.08 -4.39 -12.36
N ILE A 103 4.42 -4.69 -11.25
CA ILE A 103 4.66 -5.91 -10.47
C ILE A 103 3.87 -7.10 -11.04
N GLY A 104 2.66 -6.84 -11.55
CA GLY A 104 1.78 -7.85 -12.13
C GLY A 104 0.65 -8.30 -11.21
N PHE A 105 0.12 -7.46 -10.34
CA PHE A 105 -1.07 -7.77 -9.54
C PHE A 105 -2.32 -8.02 -10.41
N ASN A 106 -3.29 -8.80 -9.90
CA ASN A 106 -4.56 -9.03 -10.56
C ASN A 106 -5.49 -7.83 -10.44
N GLU A 107 -5.47 -7.14 -9.30
CA GLU A 107 -6.25 -5.92 -9.10
C GLU A 107 -5.57 -4.97 -8.11
N ASP A 108 -5.99 -3.72 -8.15
CA ASP A 108 -5.62 -2.70 -7.17
C ASP A 108 -6.85 -1.96 -6.63
N ARG A 109 -6.73 -1.47 -5.39
CA ARG A 109 -7.75 -0.65 -4.72
C ARG A 109 -7.07 0.43 -3.89
N ALA A 110 -7.50 1.69 -4.07
CA ALA A 110 -6.98 2.83 -3.32
C ALA A 110 -7.97 4.01 -3.39
N ASN A 111 -7.64 5.11 -2.70
CA ASN A 111 -8.37 6.36 -2.81
C ASN A 111 -8.14 7.03 -4.16
N THR A 112 -9.07 7.85 -4.62
CA THR A 112 -8.94 8.55 -5.90
C THR A 112 -8.75 10.04 -5.67
N LEU A 113 -7.61 10.58 -6.13
CA LEU A 113 -7.40 12.02 -6.21
C LEU A 113 -8.31 12.62 -7.27
N LEU A 114 -9.05 13.66 -6.88
CA LEU A 114 -9.89 14.39 -7.83
C LEU A 114 -9.10 15.48 -8.55
N HIS A 115 -9.51 15.78 -9.80
CA HIS A 115 -8.83 16.75 -10.65
C HIS A 115 -9.83 17.42 -11.62
N ASP A 116 -9.46 18.56 -12.17
CA ASP A 116 -10.23 19.31 -13.17
C ASP A 116 -9.89 18.94 -14.63
N GLY A 117 -9.05 17.91 -14.80
CA GLY A 117 -8.53 17.47 -16.11
C GLY A 117 -7.08 17.88 -16.35
N ALA A 118 -6.59 18.92 -15.70
CA ALA A 118 -5.20 19.42 -15.82
C ALA A 118 -4.47 19.43 -14.47
N HIS A 119 -5.17 19.75 -13.39
CA HIS A 119 -4.60 19.96 -12.06
C HIS A 119 -5.37 19.19 -10.99
N LEU A 120 -4.68 18.81 -9.94
CA LEU A 120 -5.28 18.23 -8.73
C LEU A 120 -6.21 19.25 -8.06
N SER A 121 -7.42 18.82 -7.69
CA SER A 121 -8.39 19.67 -7.00
C SER A 121 -8.07 19.92 -5.52
N GLY A 122 -7.16 19.10 -4.94
CA GLY A 122 -6.89 19.07 -3.51
C GLY A 122 -7.92 18.30 -2.71
N THR A 123 -8.66 17.39 -3.37
CA THR A 123 -9.68 16.55 -2.75
C THR A 123 -9.58 15.11 -3.19
N VAL A 124 -10.18 14.19 -2.41
CA VAL A 124 -10.32 12.77 -2.72
C VAL A 124 -11.79 12.41 -2.86
N SER A 125 -12.09 11.35 -3.60
CA SER A 125 -13.44 10.82 -3.70
C SER A 125 -13.86 10.10 -2.42
N ASP A 126 -15.14 10.13 -2.12
CA ASP A 126 -15.74 9.31 -1.07
C ASP A 126 -16.27 7.98 -1.64
N PRO A 127 -16.37 6.91 -0.83
CA PRO A 127 -15.85 6.83 0.55
C PRO A 127 -14.32 6.70 0.59
N ILE A 128 -13.69 7.22 1.65
CA ILE A 128 -12.25 7.08 1.86
C ILE A 128 -11.92 5.65 2.30
N LEU A 129 -10.95 5.06 1.60
CA LEU A 129 -10.41 3.75 1.91
C LEU A 129 -9.38 3.90 3.05
N GLY A 130 -9.83 3.65 4.28
CA GLY A 130 -9.03 3.68 5.50
C GLY A 130 -8.64 2.28 5.99
N ARG A 131 -8.46 2.16 7.31
CA ARG A 131 -8.08 0.91 7.99
C ARG A 131 -9.13 -0.18 7.82
N GLU A 132 -10.40 0.13 8.10
CA GLU A 132 -11.52 -0.80 8.02
C GLU A 132 -11.72 -1.31 6.60
N ALA A 133 -11.56 -0.43 5.62
CA ALA A 133 -11.72 -0.78 4.21
C ALA A 133 -10.70 -1.83 3.72
N LYS A 134 -9.50 -1.92 4.33
CA LYS A 134 -8.54 -3.00 4.03
C LYS A 134 -9.06 -4.37 4.47
N VAL A 135 -9.70 -4.43 5.64
CA VAL A 135 -10.34 -5.64 6.18
C VAL A 135 -11.52 -6.04 5.30
N GLU A 136 -12.40 -5.07 4.97
CA GLU A 136 -13.56 -5.30 4.10
C GLU A 136 -13.14 -5.80 2.73
N LYS A 137 -12.07 -5.24 2.14
CA LYS A 137 -11.57 -5.69 0.84
C LYS A 137 -10.95 -7.09 0.88
N LEU A 138 -10.28 -7.45 1.97
CA LEU A 138 -9.81 -8.82 2.16
C LEU A 138 -10.99 -9.80 2.17
N ILE A 139 -12.04 -9.51 2.92
CA ILE A 139 -13.26 -10.33 3.00
C ILE A 139 -13.95 -10.40 1.63
N GLU A 140 -14.20 -9.25 1.00
CA GLU A 140 -14.85 -9.15 -0.32
C GLU A 140 -14.14 -9.98 -1.39
N ILE A 141 -12.80 -9.88 -1.44
CA ILE A 141 -11.99 -10.62 -2.42
C ILE A 141 -12.03 -12.12 -2.13
N ALA A 142 -11.88 -12.51 -0.86
CA ALA A 142 -11.95 -13.91 -0.45
C ALA A 142 -13.32 -14.52 -0.83
N ASP A 143 -14.42 -13.87 -0.44
CA ASP A 143 -15.79 -14.32 -0.73
C ASP A 143 -16.02 -14.46 -2.24
N ARG A 144 -15.59 -13.48 -3.05
CA ARG A 144 -15.71 -13.52 -4.51
C ARG A 144 -14.98 -14.69 -5.15
N LEU A 145 -13.89 -15.15 -4.53
CA LEU A 145 -13.10 -16.29 -4.99
C LEU A 145 -13.57 -17.63 -4.39
N GLY A 146 -14.60 -17.63 -3.56
CA GLY A 146 -15.06 -18.84 -2.85
C GLY A 146 -14.09 -19.29 -1.76
N LEU A 147 -13.31 -18.37 -1.22
CA LEU A 147 -12.31 -18.56 -0.17
C LEU A 147 -12.73 -17.86 1.12
N THR A 148 -11.93 -18.04 2.16
CA THR A 148 -12.06 -17.32 3.42
C THR A 148 -10.80 -16.47 3.67
N PRO A 149 -10.85 -15.47 4.56
CA PRO A 149 -9.64 -14.74 4.95
C PRO A 149 -8.51 -15.64 5.49
N GLN A 150 -8.83 -16.83 5.98
CA GLN A 150 -7.84 -17.80 6.47
C GLN A 150 -7.01 -18.43 5.34
N ASP A 151 -7.49 -18.36 4.10
CA ASP A 151 -6.79 -18.84 2.90
C ASP A 151 -5.88 -17.75 2.29
N ALA A 152 -5.83 -16.57 2.92
CA ALA A 152 -5.07 -15.42 2.43
C ALA A 152 -3.77 -15.19 3.21
N ILE A 153 -2.79 -14.61 2.49
CA ILE A 153 -1.62 -13.96 3.08
C ILE A 153 -1.84 -12.46 2.97
N ALA A 154 -1.72 -11.74 4.09
CA ALA A 154 -1.74 -10.29 4.13
C ALA A 154 -0.40 -9.76 4.63
N VAL A 155 0.17 -8.76 3.95
CA VAL A 155 1.43 -8.13 4.34
C VAL A 155 1.28 -6.62 4.43
N GLY A 156 1.92 -6.02 5.43
CA GLY A 156 1.93 -4.58 5.65
C GLY A 156 2.94 -4.17 6.72
N ASP A 157 3.11 -2.86 6.90
CA ASP A 157 4.10 -2.25 7.80
C ASP A 157 3.49 -1.33 8.85
N GLY A 158 2.27 -0.85 8.62
CA GLY A 158 1.62 0.21 9.38
C GLY A 158 0.45 -0.24 10.26
N ALA A 159 0.05 0.60 11.20
CA ALA A 159 -1.08 0.36 12.09
C ALA A 159 -2.43 0.19 11.33
N ASN A 160 -2.53 0.80 10.16
CA ASN A 160 -3.65 0.65 9.24
C ASN A 160 -3.73 -0.74 8.58
N ASP A 161 -2.68 -1.57 8.68
CA ASP A 161 -2.64 -2.93 8.16
C ASP A 161 -3.01 -3.99 9.20
N LEU A 162 -2.98 -3.64 10.50
CA LEU A 162 -3.16 -4.59 11.59
C LEU A 162 -4.44 -5.41 11.48
N GLY A 163 -5.56 -4.78 11.11
CA GLY A 163 -6.83 -5.49 10.97
C GLY A 163 -6.77 -6.62 9.94
N MET A 164 -6.20 -6.36 8.75
CA MET A 164 -6.08 -7.38 7.72
C MET A 164 -4.98 -8.42 8.07
N ILE A 165 -3.87 -7.98 8.69
CA ILE A 165 -2.80 -8.87 9.16
C ILE A 165 -3.34 -9.87 10.20
N GLN A 166 -4.18 -9.41 11.13
CA GLN A 166 -4.77 -10.25 12.16
C GLN A 166 -5.86 -11.20 11.64
N LEU A 167 -6.60 -10.77 10.61
CA LEU A 167 -7.69 -11.53 10.01
C LEU A 167 -7.19 -12.62 9.06
N ALA A 168 -6.13 -12.36 8.31
CA ALA A 168 -5.58 -13.32 7.36
C ALA A 168 -5.04 -14.59 8.04
N GLY A 169 -5.11 -15.72 7.35
CA GLY A 169 -4.51 -16.97 7.82
C GLY A 169 -3.01 -16.83 8.07
N THR A 170 -2.32 -16.11 7.19
CA THR A 170 -0.92 -15.71 7.39
C THR A 170 -0.81 -14.19 7.29
N GLY A 171 -0.74 -13.53 8.43
CA GLY A 171 -0.51 -12.09 8.50
C GLY A 171 0.96 -11.79 8.78
N VAL A 172 1.58 -10.96 7.92
CA VAL A 172 3.02 -10.67 7.95
C VAL A 172 3.27 -9.17 8.17
N ALA A 173 4.05 -8.86 9.18
CA ALA A 173 4.61 -7.53 9.39
C ALA A 173 5.99 -7.44 8.70
N LEU A 174 6.08 -6.63 7.65
CA LEU A 174 7.30 -6.42 6.87
C LEU A 174 7.93 -5.08 7.26
N HIS A 175 9.17 -5.10 7.77
CA HIS A 175 9.91 -3.90 8.22
C HIS A 175 9.02 -2.95 9.04
N ALA A 176 8.10 -3.54 9.80
CA ALA A 176 6.99 -2.84 10.41
C ALA A 176 7.43 -2.00 11.63
N LYS A 177 6.65 -0.98 11.92
CA LYS A 177 6.79 -0.21 13.16
C LYS A 177 6.66 -1.13 14.38
N PRO A 178 7.38 -0.85 15.48
CA PRO A 178 7.42 -1.75 16.66
C PRO A 178 6.04 -2.17 17.17
N ALA A 179 5.08 -1.25 17.18
CA ALA A 179 3.71 -1.53 17.63
C ALA A 179 2.95 -2.51 16.74
N VAL A 180 3.25 -2.53 15.44
CA VAL A 180 2.68 -3.47 14.46
C VAL A 180 3.39 -4.81 14.53
N ALA A 181 4.73 -4.77 14.55
CA ALA A 181 5.58 -5.96 14.66
C ALA A 181 5.24 -6.80 15.90
N ALA A 182 4.93 -6.15 17.04
CA ALA A 182 4.56 -6.83 18.29
C ALA A 182 3.21 -7.58 18.22
N GLN A 183 2.35 -7.26 17.26
CA GLN A 183 1.00 -7.83 17.13
C GLN A 183 0.86 -8.82 15.96
N ALA A 184 1.87 -8.93 15.10
CA ALA A 184 1.86 -9.86 13.97
C ALA A 184 2.44 -11.22 14.38
N LYS A 185 1.86 -12.31 13.87
CA LYS A 185 2.36 -13.67 14.10
C LYS A 185 3.65 -13.96 13.34
N VAL A 186 3.80 -13.36 12.16
CA VAL A 186 4.97 -13.49 11.32
C VAL A 186 5.60 -12.11 11.11
N ARG A 187 6.93 -12.04 11.26
CA ARG A 187 7.69 -10.81 11.12
C ARG A 187 8.85 -11.01 10.16
N ILE A 188 9.07 -10.02 9.32
CA ILE A 188 10.24 -9.90 8.47
C ILE A 188 10.89 -8.56 8.82
N ASP A 189 11.89 -8.61 9.70
CA ASP A 189 12.62 -7.42 10.15
C ASP A 189 13.85 -7.16 9.25
N HIS A 190 14.30 -8.20 8.55
CA HIS A 190 15.46 -8.16 7.64
C HIS A 190 15.18 -8.95 6.36
N GLY A 191 15.87 -8.62 5.29
CA GLY A 191 15.63 -9.25 3.99
C GLY A 191 14.57 -8.51 3.16
N ASP A 192 13.99 -9.19 2.19
CA ASP A 192 13.04 -8.62 1.24
C ASP A 192 11.75 -9.45 1.13
N LEU A 193 10.89 -9.08 0.18
CA LEU A 193 9.59 -9.73 -0.03
C LEU A 193 9.70 -11.19 -0.49
N THR A 194 10.85 -11.66 -0.95
CA THR A 194 11.04 -13.09 -1.28
C THR A 194 10.95 -13.99 -0.04
N ALA A 195 11.15 -13.43 1.16
CA ALA A 195 10.95 -14.17 2.41
C ALA A 195 9.53 -14.76 2.50
N LEU A 196 8.51 -14.09 1.93
CA LEU A 196 7.15 -14.61 1.91
C LEU A 196 7.02 -15.88 1.05
N LEU A 197 7.84 -16.04 0.01
CA LEU A 197 7.88 -17.27 -0.79
C LEU A 197 8.45 -18.43 0.02
N TYR A 198 9.54 -18.18 0.74
CA TYR A 198 10.15 -19.23 1.60
C TYR A 198 9.20 -19.67 2.74
N ILE A 199 8.47 -18.74 3.34
CA ILE A 199 7.46 -19.05 4.37
C ILE A 199 6.37 -19.99 3.80
N GLN A 200 6.03 -19.87 2.51
CA GLN A 200 5.06 -20.71 1.82
C GLN A 200 5.66 -22.03 1.30
N GLY A 201 6.97 -22.27 1.51
CA GLY A 201 7.66 -23.50 1.12
C GLY A 201 8.21 -23.51 -0.32
N TYR A 202 8.17 -22.39 -1.04
CA TYR A 202 8.82 -22.28 -2.35
C TYR A 202 10.34 -22.32 -2.21
N ARG A 203 11.01 -22.93 -3.17
CA ARG A 203 12.45 -22.93 -3.30
C ARG A 203 12.88 -21.78 -4.22
N LYS A 204 14.13 -21.34 -4.11
CA LYS A 204 14.67 -20.31 -5.01
C LYS A 204 14.51 -20.66 -6.50
N SER A 205 14.58 -21.96 -6.85
CA SER A 205 14.36 -22.46 -8.22
C SER A 205 12.92 -22.30 -8.73
N ASP A 206 11.95 -22.06 -7.84
CA ASP A 206 10.55 -21.92 -8.19
C ASP A 206 10.18 -20.46 -8.49
N PHE A 207 11.09 -19.51 -8.16
CA PHE A 207 10.85 -18.08 -8.32
C PHE A 207 10.78 -17.68 -9.79
N VAL A 208 9.89 -16.72 -10.06
CA VAL A 208 9.72 -16.09 -11.39
C VAL A 208 10.28 -14.68 -11.32
N GLU A 209 11.25 -14.38 -12.17
CA GLU A 209 11.87 -13.05 -12.31
C GLU A 209 11.05 -12.14 -13.25
#